data_3fb5e7359b0b4a2bcd3e852775917b27
#
_entry.id   3fb5e7359b0b4a2bcd3e852775917b27
#
_cell.length_a   1.000
_cell.length_b   1.000
_cell.length_c   1.000
_cell.angle_alpha   90.00
_cell.angle_beta   90.00
_cell.angle_gamma   90.00
#
_symmetry.space_group_name_H-M   'P 1'
#
loop_
_entity.id
_entity.type
_entity.pdbx_description
1 polymer ?
#
loop_
_entity_poly.entity_id
_entity_poly.type
_entity_poly.pdbx_seq_one_letter_code
_entity_poly.pdbx_strand_id
1 'polypeptide(L)'
;NVKVGILEAGSGRYNPSATQLAPIPSTQLQYVANQRADGTYITPTVTAHATMVTTLIVGQAVTVNGRLYEGVVPEATVYQMPVVYSTDVMRGISQLANLGVSVINYSGGSGNTLDYASYDQEIDNILKSSGVSFVVSAGNTGNNDPEDDPENPQYPCITSPGKAYNAITVGNLRTKSGAYTSLSPIYSMSSSSSYDELSHIANKPDISAPGSSIAYVSSGTTIASMSGTSCAAPLITGIVAQLHQARVLTKTNPTRTKATLLLGASNADISTTNNTVQGNYWFRDRSGAGLANAPKTIDAALDYTYNTYSINLNTVEDGKEYISSSKYLDVGDTIRVVMAFDKAEDGSIPSNGYVTDIDLRILDANGNIKASSISSYNNVEIIEYTATIAGDYKICVRVHDHIEATSAVYLKVATAWYIE
;
A
#
# COMPACT_ATOMS: atom_id res chain seq x y z
N ASN A 1 17.26 -13.31 4.65
CA ASN A 1 16.44 -12.43 5.49
C ASN A 1 16.01 -11.19 4.70
N VAL A 2 14.79 -10.72 4.96
CA VAL A 2 14.28 -9.48 4.37
C VAL A 2 14.77 -8.29 5.19
N LYS A 3 15.15 -7.21 4.49
CA LYS A 3 15.50 -5.94 5.11
C LYS A 3 14.31 -4.99 4.99
N VAL A 4 13.87 -4.46 6.11
CA VAL A 4 12.77 -3.51 6.22
C VAL A 4 13.31 -2.14 6.64
N GLY A 5 12.89 -1.08 5.96
CA GLY A 5 13.18 0.29 6.34
C GLY A 5 12.03 0.86 7.19
N ILE A 6 12.36 1.70 8.14
CA ILE A 6 11.39 2.55 8.85
C ILE A 6 11.88 3.99 8.75
N LEU A 7 11.12 4.83 8.08
CA LEU A 7 11.25 6.28 8.18
C LEU A 7 10.33 6.74 9.29
N GLU A 8 10.91 7.39 10.30
CA GLU A 8 10.14 7.76 11.50
C GLU A 8 10.01 9.28 11.63
N ALA A 9 8.77 9.74 11.60
CA ALA A 9 8.43 11.16 11.67
C ALA A 9 8.81 11.81 13.02
N GLY A 10 9.07 13.11 13.00
CA GLY A 10 9.38 13.89 14.20
C GLY A 10 10.68 13.48 14.88
N SER A 11 11.68 13.02 14.11
CA SER A 11 12.96 12.51 14.64
C SER A 11 12.83 11.30 15.58
N GLY A 12 11.72 10.55 15.51
CA GLY A 12 11.47 9.41 16.41
C GLY A 12 12.46 8.25 16.27
N ARG A 13 12.68 7.54 17.37
CA ARG A 13 13.37 6.24 17.37
C ARG A 13 12.72 5.30 18.37
N TYR A 14 12.93 4.00 18.15
CA TYR A 14 12.51 2.92 19.05
C TYR A 14 13.09 3.11 20.46
N ASN A 15 12.30 2.76 21.48
CA ASN A 15 12.72 2.78 22.87
C ASN A 15 13.50 1.51 23.22
N PRO A 16 14.82 1.58 23.46
CA PRO A 16 15.60 0.40 23.82
C PRO A 16 15.16 -0.21 25.17
N SER A 17 14.49 0.52 26.05
CA SER A 17 13.95 0.00 27.30
C SER A 17 12.72 -0.90 27.12
N ALA A 18 12.07 -0.87 25.96
CA ALA A 18 11.03 -1.84 25.59
C ALA A 18 11.60 -3.26 25.42
N THR A 19 12.93 -3.38 25.34
CA THR A 19 13.66 -4.65 25.15
C THR A 19 13.53 -5.63 26.31
N GLN A 20 13.01 -5.25 27.48
CA GLN A 20 12.91 -6.16 28.62
C GLN A 20 11.87 -7.25 28.42
N LEU A 21 10.78 -7.00 27.67
CA LEU A 21 9.74 -7.99 27.37
C LEU A 21 9.96 -8.72 26.04
N ALA A 22 10.45 -8.01 25.04
CA ALA A 22 10.63 -8.53 23.69
C ALA A 22 11.86 -7.85 23.05
N PRO A 23 13.08 -8.22 23.50
CA PRO A 23 14.29 -7.53 23.06
C PRO A 23 14.49 -7.77 21.55
N ILE A 24 14.34 -6.71 20.77
CA ILE A 24 14.78 -6.77 19.37
C ILE A 24 16.30 -6.82 19.39
N PRO A 25 16.94 -7.89 18.90
CA PRO A 25 18.41 -7.99 18.91
C PRO A 25 19.04 -6.81 18.17
N SER A 26 20.15 -6.30 18.67
CA SER A 26 20.89 -5.21 18.02
C SER A 26 21.37 -5.55 16.61
N THR A 27 21.46 -6.83 16.28
CA THR A 27 21.74 -7.33 14.93
C THR A 27 20.56 -7.18 13.99
N GLN A 28 19.34 -7.07 14.52
CA GLN A 28 18.11 -6.90 13.73
C GLN A 28 17.67 -5.44 13.62
N LEU A 29 17.98 -4.58 14.59
CA LEU A 29 17.62 -3.17 14.57
C LEU A 29 18.86 -2.30 14.38
N GLN A 30 18.95 -1.67 13.20
CA GLN A 30 20.03 -0.80 12.80
C GLN A 30 19.51 0.65 12.75
N TYR A 31 20.18 1.57 13.44
CA TYR A 31 19.90 2.99 13.29
C TYR A 31 20.73 3.58 12.17
N VAL A 32 20.06 4.25 11.24
CA VAL A 32 20.70 4.90 10.09
C VAL A 32 20.62 6.42 10.32
N ALA A 33 21.77 7.06 10.30
CA ALA A 33 21.81 8.51 10.43
C ALA A 33 21.29 9.18 9.14
N ASN A 34 20.35 10.12 9.28
CA ASN A 34 19.90 10.94 8.16
C ASN A 34 20.71 12.22 8.12
N GLN A 35 21.63 12.31 7.17
CA GLN A 35 22.44 13.51 6.94
C GLN A 35 21.74 14.43 5.95
N ARG A 36 21.53 15.67 6.35
CA ARG A 36 20.95 16.72 5.50
C ARG A 36 21.94 17.26 4.47
N ALA A 37 21.44 18.03 3.51
CA ALA A 37 22.27 18.63 2.46
C ALA A 37 23.30 19.64 3.00
N ASP A 38 23.01 20.25 4.16
CA ASP A 38 23.92 21.16 4.87
C ASP A 38 24.99 20.43 5.70
N GLY A 39 25.04 19.10 5.66
CA GLY A 39 25.96 18.26 6.41
C GLY A 39 25.53 17.97 7.85
N THR A 40 24.44 18.54 8.33
CA THR A 40 23.91 18.25 9.68
C THR A 40 23.20 16.90 9.74
N TYR A 41 23.12 16.34 10.95
CA TYR A 41 22.41 15.09 11.19
C TYR A 41 21.15 15.31 12.03
N ILE A 42 20.11 14.55 11.76
CA ILE A 42 18.92 14.53 12.59
C ILE A 42 19.24 13.74 13.85
N THR A 43 19.11 14.37 15.02
CA THR A 43 19.28 13.70 16.31
C THR A 43 18.01 12.93 16.65
N PRO A 44 18.06 11.58 16.76
CA PRO A 44 16.88 10.79 17.04
C PRO A 44 16.45 10.91 18.50
N THR A 45 15.13 10.98 18.72
CA THR A 45 14.49 11.05 20.04
C THR A 45 13.61 9.81 20.26
N VAL A 46 13.68 9.20 21.44
CA VAL A 46 12.80 8.07 21.78
C VAL A 46 11.34 8.53 21.84
N THR A 47 10.48 7.89 21.06
CA THR A 47 9.04 8.16 21.05
C THR A 47 8.21 6.89 21.19
N ALA A 48 7.01 7.03 21.78
CA ALA A 48 6.04 5.93 21.83
C ALA A 48 5.60 5.49 20.43
N HIS A 49 5.47 6.43 19.50
CA HIS A 49 5.09 6.17 18.12
C HIS A 49 6.13 5.30 17.40
N ALA A 50 7.42 5.69 17.42
CA ALA A 50 8.50 4.90 16.83
C ALA A 50 8.62 3.51 17.45
N THR A 51 8.38 3.39 18.76
CA THR A 51 8.38 2.12 19.49
C THR A 51 7.24 1.23 19.01
N MET A 52 6.02 1.77 18.90
CA MET A 52 4.86 1.06 18.39
C MET A 52 5.11 0.55 16.96
N VAL A 53 5.50 1.43 16.02
CA VAL A 53 5.76 1.05 14.62
C VAL A 53 6.79 -0.07 14.54
N THR A 54 7.91 0.05 15.27
CA THR A 54 8.99 -0.94 15.24
C THR A 54 8.55 -2.28 15.82
N THR A 55 7.83 -2.28 16.95
CA THR A 55 7.38 -3.52 17.59
C THR A 55 6.28 -4.23 16.79
N LEU A 56 5.43 -3.51 16.07
CA LEU A 56 4.43 -4.12 15.18
C LEU A 56 5.09 -4.82 13.98
N ILE A 57 6.25 -4.36 13.53
CA ILE A 57 6.97 -5.02 12.42
C ILE A 57 7.83 -6.17 12.93
N VAL A 58 8.73 -5.95 13.91
CA VAL A 58 9.78 -6.91 14.31
C VAL A 58 9.81 -7.25 15.80
N GLY A 59 8.77 -6.89 16.55
CA GLY A 59 8.70 -7.27 17.98
C GLY A 59 8.85 -8.76 18.18
N GLN A 60 9.73 -9.16 19.09
CA GLN A 60 9.91 -10.58 19.43
C GLN A 60 8.70 -11.10 20.20
N ALA A 61 8.44 -12.40 20.08
CA ALA A 61 7.34 -13.06 20.75
C ALA A 61 7.43 -12.90 22.28
N VAL A 62 6.36 -12.38 22.90
CA VAL A 62 6.24 -12.24 24.34
C VAL A 62 4.82 -12.55 24.80
N THR A 63 4.69 -13.29 25.89
CA THR A 63 3.39 -13.57 26.50
C THR A 63 3.19 -12.68 27.72
N VAL A 64 2.14 -11.86 27.70
CA VAL A 64 1.76 -11.00 28.83
C VAL A 64 0.30 -11.28 29.16
N ASN A 65 0.02 -11.62 30.43
CA ASN A 65 -1.32 -11.97 30.90
C ASN A 65 -2.02 -13.04 30.04
N GLY A 66 -1.26 -14.05 29.61
CA GLY A 66 -1.75 -15.16 28.78
C GLY A 66 -2.03 -14.82 27.32
N ARG A 67 -1.65 -13.63 26.85
CA ARG A 67 -1.76 -13.20 25.44
C ARG A 67 -0.37 -13.11 24.83
N LEU A 68 -0.23 -13.68 23.63
CA LEU A 68 0.98 -13.57 22.81
C LEU A 68 0.97 -12.24 22.05
N TYR A 69 2.08 -11.52 22.10
CA TYR A 69 2.36 -10.33 21.31
C TYR A 69 3.62 -10.60 20.51
N GLU A 70 3.57 -10.35 19.21
CA GLU A 70 4.67 -10.56 18.28
C GLU A 70 4.53 -9.61 17.09
N GLY A 71 5.64 -9.17 16.54
CA GLY A 71 5.65 -8.42 15.27
C GLY A 71 5.31 -9.32 14.08
N VAL A 72 4.86 -8.73 12.98
CA VAL A 72 4.45 -9.50 11.78
C VAL A 72 5.62 -10.27 11.16
N VAL A 73 6.85 -9.76 11.29
CA VAL A 73 8.10 -10.37 10.75
C VAL A 73 9.25 -10.30 11.76
N PRO A 74 9.18 -11.04 12.88
CA PRO A 74 10.11 -10.91 13.99
C PRO A 74 11.56 -11.23 13.60
N GLU A 75 11.79 -11.96 12.51
CA GLU A 75 13.11 -12.35 12.01
C GLU A 75 13.71 -11.34 11.00
N ALA A 76 12.98 -10.30 10.62
CA ALA A 76 13.48 -9.32 9.65
C ALA A 76 14.55 -8.41 10.27
N THR A 77 15.47 -7.93 9.41
CA THR A 77 16.40 -6.86 9.79
C THR A 77 15.75 -5.51 9.49
N VAL A 78 15.68 -4.63 10.48
CA VAL A 78 15.10 -3.29 10.37
C VAL A 78 16.20 -2.23 10.33
N TYR A 79 16.08 -1.31 9.39
CA TYR A 79 16.87 -0.08 9.32
C TYR A 79 15.95 1.10 9.65
N GLN A 80 16.12 1.70 10.82
CA GLN A 80 15.33 2.84 11.28
C GLN A 80 16.08 4.14 11.05
N MET A 81 15.42 5.12 10.42
CA MET A 81 15.96 6.43 10.09
C MET A 81 14.99 7.54 10.51
N PRO A 82 15.44 8.54 11.28
CA PRO A 82 14.61 9.69 11.65
C PRO A 82 14.41 10.63 10.46
N VAL A 83 13.20 11.21 10.35
CA VAL A 83 12.86 12.23 9.36
C VAL A 83 12.07 13.37 10.01
N VAL A 84 12.25 14.60 9.51
CA VAL A 84 11.56 15.79 10.02
C VAL A 84 10.84 16.51 8.87
N TYR A 85 11.50 16.64 7.72
CA TYR A 85 10.98 17.35 6.55
C TYR A 85 10.75 16.37 5.38
N SER A 86 9.96 16.78 4.39
CA SER A 86 9.74 16.03 3.15
C SER A 86 11.04 15.63 2.44
N THR A 87 12.01 16.55 2.40
CA THR A 87 13.35 16.27 1.85
C THR A 87 14.11 15.20 2.60
N ASP A 88 13.88 15.04 3.91
CA ASP A 88 14.49 13.96 4.69
C ASP A 88 13.86 12.60 4.33
N VAL A 89 12.55 12.56 4.04
CA VAL A 89 11.85 11.36 3.57
C VAL A 89 12.38 10.92 2.23
N MET A 90 12.47 11.83 1.25
CA MET A 90 12.98 11.55 -0.10
C MET A 90 14.40 10.98 -0.06
N ARG A 91 15.28 11.63 0.70
CA ARG A 91 16.65 11.16 0.90
C ARG A 91 16.70 9.82 1.61
N GLY A 92 15.85 9.65 2.63
CA GLY A 92 15.74 8.42 3.41
C GLY A 92 15.34 7.21 2.57
N ILE A 93 14.39 7.35 1.65
CA ILE A 93 14.02 6.28 0.72
C ILE A 93 15.25 5.85 -0.10
N SER A 94 15.96 6.80 -0.70
CA SER A 94 17.15 6.51 -1.52
C SER A 94 18.27 5.85 -0.71
N GLN A 95 18.55 6.34 0.50
CA GLN A 95 19.59 5.77 1.37
C GLN A 95 19.23 4.36 1.83
N LEU A 96 17.99 4.10 2.23
CA LEU A 96 17.54 2.78 2.65
C LEU A 96 17.55 1.78 1.47
N ALA A 97 17.16 2.22 0.27
CA ALA A 97 17.28 1.42 -0.94
C ALA A 97 18.73 0.99 -1.21
N ASN A 98 19.69 1.91 -1.08
CA ASN A 98 21.12 1.62 -1.24
C ASN A 98 21.67 0.64 -0.19
N LEU A 99 21.03 0.52 0.98
CA LEU A 99 21.35 -0.50 1.99
C LEU A 99 20.71 -1.86 1.67
N GLY A 100 19.99 -1.97 0.56
CA GLY A 100 19.30 -3.18 0.12
C GLY A 100 17.99 -3.46 0.87
N VAL A 101 17.37 -2.42 1.42
CA VAL A 101 16.00 -2.48 1.94
C VAL A 101 15.05 -2.68 0.76
N SER A 102 14.08 -3.60 0.89
CA SER A 102 13.13 -3.91 -0.17
C SER A 102 11.72 -3.37 0.10
N VAL A 103 11.41 -3.07 1.36
CA VAL A 103 10.15 -2.41 1.76
C VAL A 103 10.44 -1.38 2.85
N ILE A 104 9.82 -0.22 2.72
CA ILE A 104 9.95 0.90 3.69
C ILE A 104 8.58 1.24 4.24
N ASN A 105 8.48 1.33 5.57
CA ASN A 105 7.33 1.87 6.29
C ASN A 105 7.51 3.36 6.55
N TYR A 106 6.49 4.15 6.26
CA TYR A 106 6.39 5.53 6.72
C TYR A 106 5.03 5.79 7.35
N SER A 107 4.97 5.69 8.68
CA SER A 107 3.77 5.99 9.46
C SER A 107 3.69 7.49 9.76
N GLY A 108 3.68 8.31 8.73
CA GLY A 108 3.70 9.76 8.81
C GLY A 108 3.14 10.39 7.53
N GLY A 109 2.93 11.68 7.59
CA GLY A 109 2.46 12.49 6.47
C GLY A 109 2.27 13.94 6.88
N SER A 110 2.09 14.80 5.90
CA SER A 110 1.84 16.22 6.08
C SER A 110 0.94 16.78 4.99
N GLY A 111 0.34 17.94 5.27
CA GLY A 111 -0.54 18.62 4.34
C GLY A 111 -1.98 18.09 4.35
N ASN A 112 -2.92 19.01 4.18
CA ASN A 112 -4.36 18.74 4.11
C ASN A 112 -4.94 19.26 2.78
N THR A 113 -4.13 19.26 1.72
CA THR A 113 -4.56 19.66 0.38
C THR A 113 -5.11 18.45 -0.37
N LEU A 114 -6.09 18.66 -1.24
CA LEU A 114 -6.66 17.63 -2.11
C LEU A 114 -5.74 17.30 -3.29
N ASP A 115 -4.83 18.22 -3.63
CA ASP A 115 -4.03 18.12 -4.84
C ASP A 115 -2.87 17.10 -4.70
N TYR A 116 -2.56 16.44 -5.80
CA TYR A 116 -1.31 15.74 -6.01
C TYR A 116 -0.18 16.76 -6.15
N ALA A 117 0.63 16.87 -5.12
CA ALA A 117 1.67 17.91 -5.01
C ALA A 117 3.00 17.46 -5.62
N SER A 118 3.89 18.43 -5.88
CA SER A 118 5.26 18.14 -6.35
C SER A 118 6.03 17.17 -5.43
N TYR A 119 5.73 17.20 -4.14
CA TYR A 119 6.31 16.24 -3.20
C TYR A 119 5.88 14.80 -3.49
N ASP A 120 4.58 14.58 -3.78
CA ASP A 120 4.07 13.24 -4.13
C ASP A 120 4.66 12.77 -5.46
N GLN A 121 4.82 13.68 -6.42
CA GLN A 121 5.45 13.44 -7.70
C GLN A 121 6.91 13.03 -7.57
N GLU A 122 7.70 13.72 -6.76
CA GLU A 122 9.09 13.37 -6.52
C GLU A 122 9.22 12.01 -5.81
N ILE A 123 8.29 11.68 -4.89
CA ILE A 123 8.22 10.35 -4.28
C ILE A 123 7.98 9.29 -5.36
N ASP A 124 7.03 9.50 -6.29
CA ASP A 124 6.79 8.56 -7.38
C ASP A 124 8.04 8.31 -8.23
N ASN A 125 8.78 9.35 -8.56
CA ASN A 125 10.06 9.26 -9.30
C ASN A 125 11.12 8.45 -8.53
N ILE A 126 11.26 8.71 -7.23
CA ILE A 126 12.22 8.00 -6.38
C ILE A 126 11.83 6.53 -6.26
N LEU A 127 10.55 6.21 -6.06
CA LEU A 127 10.08 4.84 -5.93
C LEU A 127 10.25 4.06 -7.23
N LYS A 128 9.97 4.67 -8.38
CA LYS A 128 10.19 4.07 -9.69
C LYS A 128 11.68 3.76 -9.93
N SER A 129 12.56 4.68 -9.60
CA SER A 129 14.01 4.54 -9.82
C SER A 129 14.66 3.59 -8.82
N SER A 130 14.25 3.60 -7.55
CA SER A 130 14.82 2.76 -6.49
C SER A 130 14.33 1.32 -6.51
N GLY A 131 13.12 1.08 -7.04
CA GLY A 131 12.49 -0.24 -7.05
C GLY A 131 12.08 -0.76 -5.67
N VAL A 132 11.95 0.13 -4.67
CA VAL A 132 11.55 -0.19 -3.30
C VAL A 132 10.03 -0.09 -3.16
N SER A 133 9.42 -1.04 -2.45
CA SER A 133 8.03 -0.91 -2.02
C SER A 133 7.92 0.08 -0.86
N PHE A 134 7.06 1.07 -0.97
CA PHE A 134 6.88 2.12 0.03
C PHE A 134 5.46 2.08 0.60
N VAL A 135 5.34 1.73 1.87
CA VAL A 135 4.08 1.62 2.60
C VAL A 135 3.91 2.85 3.47
N VAL A 136 2.82 3.57 3.26
CA VAL A 136 2.57 4.85 3.93
C VAL A 136 1.18 4.90 4.54
N SER A 137 1.05 5.54 5.71
CA SER A 137 -0.23 5.77 6.36
C SER A 137 -1.08 6.79 5.58
N ALA A 138 -2.40 6.55 5.48
CA ALA A 138 -3.31 7.43 4.75
C ALA A 138 -3.48 8.82 5.41
N GLY A 139 -3.31 8.90 6.72
CA GLY A 139 -3.63 10.08 7.53
C GLY A 139 -4.83 9.84 8.45
N ASN A 140 -5.11 10.79 9.35
CA ASN A 140 -6.09 10.64 10.41
C ASN A 140 -7.08 11.80 10.48
N THR A 141 -7.44 12.39 9.35
CA THR A 141 -8.37 13.54 9.23
C THR A 141 -9.74 13.18 8.65
N GLY A 142 -10.05 11.89 8.54
CA GLY A 142 -11.25 11.38 7.87
C GLY A 142 -12.60 11.72 8.50
N ASN A 143 -12.64 12.27 9.70
CA ASN A 143 -13.85 12.76 10.38
C ASN A 143 -13.96 14.29 10.40
N ASN A 144 -13.04 14.98 9.73
CA ASN A 144 -13.11 16.43 9.60
C ASN A 144 -14.05 16.76 8.43
N ASP A 145 -15.22 17.30 8.77
CA ASP A 145 -16.16 17.82 7.79
C ASP A 145 -15.88 19.31 7.57
N PRO A 146 -15.65 19.76 6.33
CA PRO A 146 -15.47 21.17 6.03
C PRO A 146 -16.68 22.04 6.41
N GLU A 147 -17.88 21.47 6.48
CA GLU A 147 -19.10 22.16 6.90
C GLU A 147 -19.11 22.43 8.41
N ASP A 148 -18.38 21.60 9.22
CA ASP A 148 -18.31 21.74 10.68
C ASP A 148 -17.36 22.87 11.11
N ASP A 149 -16.38 23.23 10.30
CA ASP A 149 -15.45 24.35 10.55
C ASP A 149 -15.13 25.14 9.25
N PRO A 150 -16.05 26.00 8.80
CA PRO A 150 -15.85 26.78 7.56
C PRO A 150 -14.67 27.76 7.60
N GLU A 151 -14.17 28.11 8.80
CA GLU A 151 -13.02 29.01 8.97
C GLU A 151 -11.68 28.28 8.83
N ASN A 152 -11.68 26.95 9.04
CA ASN A 152 -10.52 26.08 8.88
C ASN A 152 -10.92 24.73 8.27
N PRO A 153 -11.34 24.69 7.01
CA PRO A 153 -11.83 23.48 6.37
C PRO A 153 -10.69 22.44 6.30
N GLN A 154 -10.78 21.41 7.14
CA GLN A 154 -9.90 20.25 7.09
C GLN A 154 -10.64 19.13 6.35
N TYR A 155 -10.27 18.90 5.11
CA TYR A 155 -10.83 17.82 4.31
C TYR A 155 -10.36 16.44 4.82
N PRO A 156 -11.18 15.37 4.69
CA PRO A 156 -10.80 14.01 5.01
C PRO A 156 -9.76 13.43 4.04
N CYS A 157 -8.82 14.26 3.60
CA CYS A 157 -7.90 13.96 2.52
C CYS A 157 -6.72 13.08 2.97
N ILE A 158 -6.20 12.34 2.00
CA ILE A 158 -4.93 11.62 2.15
C ILE A 158 -3.79 12.64 2.39
N THR A 159 -2.97 12.38 3.40
CA THR A 159 -1.77 13.20 3.65
C THR A 159 -0.63 12.80 2.71
N SER A 160 0.11 13.78 2.20
CA SER A 160 1.33 13.49 1.41
C SER A 160 2.43 12.87 2.30
N PRO A 161 3.16 11.84 1.85
CA PRO A 161 3.24 11.33 0.49
C PRO A 161 2.28 10.16 0.19
N GLY A 162 1.20 9.99 0.94
CA GLY A 162 0.21 8.93 0.71
C GLY A 162 -0.55 9.07 -0.61
N LYS A 163 -0.52 10.25 -1.25
CA LYS A 163 -1.09 10.50 -2.57
C LYS A 163 -0.23 9.96 -3.71
N ALA A 164 1.04 9.65 -3.46
CA ALA A 164 1.92 9.09 -4.48
C ALA A 164 1.33 7.79 -5.05
N TYR A 165 1.26 7.70 -6.37
CA TYR A 165 0.68 6.56 -7.09
C TYR A 165 1.45 5.27 -6.85
N ASN A 166 2.78 5.36 -6.81
CA ASN A 166 3.69 4.21 -6.63
C ASN A 166 3.79 3.76 -5.17
N ALA A 167 3.28 4.54 -4.21
CA ALA A 167 3.18 4.15 -2.81
C ALA A 167 2.01 3.19 -2.57
N ILE A 168 2.10 2.40 -1.51
CA ILE A 168 1.02 1.58 -0.95
C ILE A 168 0.45 2.34 0.25
N THR A 169 -0.69 2.98 0.06
CA THR A 169 -1.33 3.81 1.08
C THR A 169 -2.32 2.99 1.90
N VAL A 170 -2.25 3.10 3.22
CA VAL A 170 -2.95 2.20 4.15
C VAL A 170 -3.98 2.91 4.99
N GLY A 171 -5.25 2.47 4.89
CA GLY A 171 -6.38 2.89 5.70
C GLY A 171 -6.48 2.12 7.02
N ASN A 172 -7.22 2.70 7.98
CA ASN A 172 -7.41 2.16 9.32
C ASN A 172 -8.79 1.51 9.50
N LEU A 173 -8.79 0.22 9.82
CA LEU A 173 -9.99 -0.53 10.22
C LEU A 173 -10.09 -0.61 11.75
N ARG A 174 -11.33 -0.56 12.24
CA ARG A 174 -11.69 -0.87 13.63
C ARG A 174 -12.59 -2.10 13.69
N THR A 175 -12.42 -2.92 14.72
CA THR A 175 -13.36 -4.00 15.04
C THR A 175 -14.67 -3.39 15.52
N LYS A 176 -15.80 -3.87 14.99
CA LYS A 176 -17.13 -3.44 15.45
C LYS A 176 -17.40 -3.97 16.86
N SER A 177 -18.09 -3.18 17.66
CA SER A 177 -18.58 -3.62 18.97
C SER A 177 -19.51 -4.82 18.79
N GLY A 178 -19.27 -5.91 19.53
CA GLY A 178 -20.07 -7.14 19.43
C GLY A 178 -19.75 -8.04 18.21
N ALA A 179 -18.69 -7.75 17.44
CA ALA A 179 -18.31 -8.49 16.24
C ALA A 179 -18.11 -10.01 16.45
N TYR A 180 -17.72 -10.42 17.65
CA TYR A 180 -17.50 -11.83 17.97
C TYR A 180 -18.78 -12.64 18.17
N THR A 181 -19.94 -12.00 18.16
CA THR A 181 -21.27 -12.63 18.33
C THR A 181 -22.13 -12.57 17.07
N SER A 182 -21.67 -11.91 16.01
CA SER A 182 -22.42 -11.68 14.77
C SER A 182 -21.66 -12.18 13.54
N LEU A 183 -22.41 -12.71 12.59
CA LEU A 183 -21.91 -13.40 11.40
C LEU A 183 -21.28 -12.50 10.33
N SER A 184 -21.08 -11.18 10.53
CA SER A 184 -20.50 -10.23 9.55
C SER A 184 -21.25 -8.90 9.49
N PRO A 185 -20.65 -7.80 9.10
CA PRO A 185 -19.21 -7.58 8.92
C PRO A 185 -18.50 -7.35 10.27
N ILE A 186 -17.28 -7.89 10.40
CA ILE A 186 -16.46 -7.81 11.62
C ILE A 186 -15.84 -6.44 11.79
N TYR A 187 -15.52 -5.78 10.67
CA TYR A 187 -14.81 -4.50 10.63
C TYR A 187 -15.69 -3.35 10.11
N SER A 188 -15.30 -2.15 10.47
CA SER A 188 -15.71 -0.92 9.79
C SER A 188 -14.51 0.00 9.64
N MET A 189 -14.56 0.92 8.69
CA MET A 189 -13.56 1.97 8.61
C MET A 189 -13.56 2.79 9.89
N SER A 190 -12.39 3.15 10.40
CA SER A 190 -12.29 4.16 11.45
C SER A 190 -12.76 5.49 10.90
N SER A 191 -13.57 6.22 11.66
CA SER A 191 -14.04 7.55 11.24
C SER A 191 -12.89 8.51 10.97
N SER A 192 -11.78 8.38 11.70
CA SER A 192 -10.60 9.22 11.52
C SER A 192 -9.69 8.81 10.35
N SER A 193 -9.89 7.63 9.73
CA SER A 193 -9.05 7.23 8.60
C SER A 193 -9.26 8.15 7.41
N SER A 194 -8.20 8.81 6.96
CA SER A 194 -8.25 9.63 5.75
C SER A 194 -8.53 8.79 4.51
N TYR A 195 -9.18 9.41 3.52
CA TYR A 195 -9.52 8.82 2.23
C TYR A 195 -9.65 9.94 1.20
N ASP A 196 -9.66 9.60 -0.08
CA ASP A 196 -9.91 10.58 -1.13
C ASP A 196 -11.40 10.57 -1.51
N GLU A 197 -12.07 11.69 -1.30
CA GLU A 197 -13.50 11.86 -1.60
C GLU A 197 -13.76 12.55 -2.95
N LEU A 198 -12.76 13.18 -3.54
CA LEU A 198 -12.91 14.05 -4.69
C LEU A 198 -12.04 13.60 -5.89
N SER A 199 -12.36 12.50 -6.48
CA SER A 199 -12.17 12.05 -7.89
C SER A 199 -11.09 12.68 -8.82
N HIS A 200 -10.06 13.33 -8.29
CA HIS A 200 -9.02 13.97 -9.11
C HIS A 200 -7.63 13.35 -8.96
N ILE A 201 -7.49 12.38 -8.08
CA ILE A 201 -6.25 11.64 -7.76
C ILE A 201 -6.60 10.16 -7.70
N ALA A 202 -5.60 9.27 -7.79
CA ALA A 202 -5.80 7.84 -7.59
C ALA A 202 -6.66 7.55 -6.35
N ASN A 203 -7.61 6.63 -6.47
CA ASN A 203 -8.42 6.20 -5.34
C ASN A 203 -7.50 5.69 -4.22
N LYS A 204 -7.48 6.41 -3.11
CA LYS A 204 -6.67 6.11 -1.93
C LYS A 204 -7.59 6.04 -0.69
N PRO A 205 -7.28 5.16 0.27
CA PRO A 205 -6.12 4.27 0.36
C PRO A 205 -6.16 3.10 -0.62
N ASP A 206 -5.00 2.47 -0.90
CA ASP A 206 -4.92 1.27 -1.74
C ASP A 206 -5.48 0.03 -1.03
N ILE A 207 -5.27 -0.07 0.28
CA ILE A 207 -5.59 -1.23 1.12
C ILE A 207 -5.82 -0.78 2.56
N SER A 208 -6.48 -1.61 3.35
CA SER A 208 -6.72 -1.32 4.76
C SER A 208 -6.28 -2.46 5.68
N ALA A 209 -5.91 -2.11 6.91
CA ALA A 209 -5.58 -3.07 7.97
C ALA A 209 -6.14 -2.59 9.31
N PRO A 210 -6.28 -3.49 10.31
CA PRO A 210 -6.62 -3.08 11.67
C PRO A 210 -5.61 -2.05 12.20
N GLY A 211 -6.10 -0.92 12.67
CA GLY A 211 -5.25 0.15 13.20
C GLY A 211 -5.87 0.84 14.42
N SER A 212 -7.01 0.32 14.94
CA SER A 212 -7.69 0.90 16.10
C SER A 212 -7.50 0.02 17.33
N SER A 213 -7.05 0.63 18.43
CA SER A 213 -6.74 -0.05 19.70
C SER A 213 -5.70 -1.15 19.56
N ILE A 214 -4.67 -0.92 18.75
CA ILE A 214 -3.61 -1.89 18.51
C ILE A 214 -2.66 -1.88 19.71
N ALA A 215 -2.48 -3.06 20.31
CA ALA A 215 -1.60 -3.27 21.45
C ALA A 215 -0.15 -3.40 21.00
N TYR A 216 0.77 -2.81 21.73
CA TYR A 216 2.22 -2.90 21.50
C TYR A 216 3.02 -2.85 22.82
N VAL A 217 4.24 -3.36 22.79
CA VAL A 217 5.15 -3.24 23.93
C VAL A 217 5.73 -1.82 23.97
N SER A 218 5.40 -1.03 24.99
CA SER A 218 5.79 0.38 25.09
C SER A 218 7.09 0.59 25.86
N SER A 219 7.24 -0.04 27.02
CA SER A 219 8.47 -0.02 27.82
C SER A 219 8.44 -1.11 28.89
N GLY A 220 9.56 -1.75 29.19
CA GLY A 220 9.68 -2.77 30.21
C GLY A 220 8.62 -3.88 30.05
N THR A 221 7.71 -4.00 31.02
CA THR A 221 6.58 -4.97 31.01
C THR A 221 5.24 -4.36 30.62
N THR A 222 5.23 -3.12 30.11
CA THR A 222 4.01 -2.36 29.85
C THR A 222 3.52 -2.59 28.42
N ILE A 223 2.30 -3.10 28.30
CA ILE A 223 1.55 -3.12 27.06
C ILE A 223 0.71 -1.81 26.99
N ALA A 224 0.92 -1.05 25.94
CA ALA A 224 0.11 0.12 25.60
C ALA A 224 -0.74 -0.18 24.37
N SER A 225 -1.68 0.71 24.06
CA SER A 225 -2.43 0.66 22.81
C SER A 225 -2.42 2.01 22.12
N MET A 226 -2.47 1.99 20.79
CA MET A 226 -2.54 3.18 19.96
C MET A 226 -3.55 2.96 18.82
N SER A 227 -4.11 4.04 18.30
CA SER A 227 -5.03 4.01 17.16
C SER A 227 -4.57 4.99 16.10
N GLY A 228 -4.74 4.62 14.84
CA GLY A 228 -4.46 5.45 13.69
C GLY A 228 -4.00 4.63 12.49
N THR A 229 -3.97 5.25 11.32
CA THR A 229 -3.38 4.67 10.12
C THR A 229 -1.89 4.35 10.30
N SER A 230 -1.22 5.04 11.25
CA SER A 230 0.15 4.73 11.69
C SER A 230 0.32 3.35 12.31
N CYS A 231 -0.75 2.75 12.86
CA CYS A 231 -0.75 1.38 13.37
C CYS A 231 -1.06 0.35 12.26
N ALA A 232 -1.84 0.73 11.28
CA ALA A 232 -2.21 -0.12 10.15
C ALA A 232 -1.06 -0.32 9.15
N ALA A 233 -0.33 0.74 8.83
CA ALA A 233 0.78 0.71 7.86
C ALA A 233 1.89 -0.30 8.21
N PRO A 234 2.39 -0.42 9.45
CA PRO A 234 3.40 -1.41 9.80
C PRO A 234 2.93 -2.86 9.65
N LEU A 235 1.63 -3.16 9.80
CA LEU A 235 1.09 -4.49 9.54
C LEU A 235 1.19 -4.84 8.05
N ILE A 236 0.83 -3.91 7.17
CA ILE A 236 1.00 -4.07 5.72
C ILE A 236 2.47 -4.20 5.35
N THR A 237 3.35 -3.41 5.97
CA THR A 237 4.80 -3.51 5.76
C THR A 237 5.32 -4.91 6.08
N GLY A 238 4.84 -5.49 7.18
CA GLY A 238 5.15 -6.86 7.55
C GLY A 238 4.66 -7.88 6.52
N ILE A 239 3.42 -7.74 6.01
CA ILE A 239 2.88 -8.62 4.96
C ILE A 239 3.71 -8.50 3.67
N VAL A 240 4.09 -7.28 3.26
CA VAL A 240 4.97 -7.07 2.11
C VAL A 240 6.34 -7.70 2.33
N ALA A 241 6.89 -7.64 3.55
CA ALA A 241 8.14 -8.31 3.87
C ALA A 241 8.02 -9.84 3.77
N GLN A 242 6.91 -10.44 4.23
CA GLN A 242 6.62 -11.87 4.04
C GLN A 242 6.50 -12.22 2.55
N LEU A 243 5.80 -11.40 1.76
CA LEU A 243 5.69 -11.55 0.31
C LEU A 243 7.07 -11.54 -0.36
N HIS A 244 7.94 -10.61 0.03
CA HIS A 244 9.33 -10.53 -0.47
C HIS A 244 10.17 -11.74 -0.05
N GLN A 245 9.90 -12.32 1.10
CA GLN A 245 10.55 -13.56 1.55
C GLN A 245 10.07 -14.76 0.72
N ALA A 246 8.77 -14.87 0.51
CA ALA A 246 8.17 -15.96 -0.25
C ALA A 246 8.52 -15.89 -1.73
N ARG A 247 8.61 -14.69 -2.31
CA ARG A 247 8.83 -14.47 -3.74
C ARG A 247 9.87 -13.38 -4.02
N VAL A 248 11.11 -13.80 -4.24
CA VAL A 248 12.26 -12.87 -4.44
C VAL A 248 12.02 -11.86 -5.59
N LEU A 249 11.30 -12.25 -6.64
CA LEU A 249 10.99 -11.38 -7.78
C LEU A 249 10.10 -10.18 -7.43
N THR A 250 9.45 -10.16 -6.26
CA THR A 250 8.69 -9.00 -5.79
C THR A 250 9.59 -7.94 -5.15
N LYS A 251 10.76 -8.31 -4.64
CA LYS A 251 11.69 -7.38 -3.95
C LYS A 251 12.12 -6.17 -4.78
N THR A 252 12.22 -6.34 -6.09
CA THR A 252 12.70 -5.31 -7.02
C THR A 252 11.62 -4.89 -8.02
N ASN A 253 10.38 -5.28 -7.76
CA ASN A 253 9.25 -4.94 -8.60
C ASN A 253 8.06 -4.48 -7.73
N PRO A 254 8.03 -3.20 -7.31
CA PRO A 254 6.96 -2.65 -6.47
C PRO A 254 5.57 -2.79 -7.08
N THR A 255 5.46 -2.68 -8.40
CA THR A 255 4.21 -2.84 -9.14
C THR A 255 3.63 -4.25 -8.97
N ARG A 256 4.49 -5.29 -9.09
CA ARG A 256 4.10 -6.67 -8.82
C ARG A 256 3.74 -6.88 -7.35
N THR A 257 4.52 -6.31 -6.44
CA THR A 257 4.24 -6.34 -5.01
C THR A 257 2.85 -5.77 -4.73
N LYS A 258 2.55 -4.59 -5.27
CA LYS A 258 1.26 -3.93 -5.11
C LYS A 258 0.13 -4.79 -5.67
N ALA A 259 0.23 -5.26 -6.91
CA ALA A 259 -0.79 -6.12 -7.51
C ALA A 259 -1.06 -7.39 -6.70
N THR A 260 -0.01 -8.09 -6.25
CA THR A 260 -0.14 -9.33 -5.47
C THR A 260 -0.72 -9.09 -4.07
N LEU A 261 -0.30 -8.01 -3.40
CA LEU A 261 -0.83 -7.62 -2.10
C LEU A 261 -2.34 -7.32 -2.17
N LEU A 262 -2.76 -6.52 -3.17
CA LEU A 262 -4.15 -6.13 -3.35
C LEU A 262 -5.02 -7.31 -3.82
N LEU A 263 -4.46 -8.28 -4.52
CA LEU A 263 -5.15 -9.51 -4.91
C LEU A 263 -5.62 -10.30 -3.69
N GLY A 264 -4.81 -10.37 -2.63
CA GLY A 264 -5.17 -11.05 -1.39
C GLY A 264 -6.20 -10.30 -0.53
N ALA A 265 -6.45 -9.03 -0.80
CA ALA A 265 -7.35 -8.21 0.02
C ALA A 265 -8.83 -8.50 -0.26
N SER A 266 -9.72 -8.23 0.72
CA SER A 266 -11.16 -8.44 0.57
C SER A 266 -11.96 -7.39 1.32
N ASN A 267 -13.09 -6.99 0.73
CA ASN A 267 -14.08 -6.11 1.35
C ASN A 267 -15.24 -6.87 2.03
N ALA A 268 -15.25 -8.21 1.99
CA ALA A 268 -16.37 -9.03 2.48
C ALA A 268 -16.70 -8.81 3.96
N ASP A 269 -15.67 -8.62 4.80
CA ASP A 269 -15.82 -8.43 6.25
C ASP A 269 -15.84 -6.96 6.68
N ILE A 270 -15.92 -6.02 5.74
CA ILE A 270 -15.95 -4.58 6.02
C ILE A 270 -17.37 -4.04 5.79
N SER A 271 -17.88 -3.28 6.77
CA SER A 271 -19.18 -2.60 6.64
C SER A 271 -19.23 -1.70 5.41
N THR A 272 -20.35 -1.75 4.70
CA THR A 272 -20.62 -0.86 3.54
C THR A 272 -21.07 0.53 3.97
N THR A 273 -21.38 0.76 5.27
CA THR A 273 -21.75 2.07 5.77
C THR A 273 -20.58 3.04 5.62
N ASN A 274 -20.77 4.11 4.88
CA ASN A 274 -19.75 5.10 4.54
C ASN A 274 -18.49 4.47 3.91
N ASN A 275 -18.68 3.45 3.07
CA ASN A 275 -17.60 2.77 2.36
C ASN A 275 -18.20 2.20 1.07
N THR A 276 -18.41 3.06 0.09
CA THR A 276 -19.13 2.76 -1.14
C THR A 276 -18.20 2.26 -2.25
N VAL A 277 -18.76 1.51 -3.19
CA VAL A 277 -18.06 1.12 -4.42
C VAL A 277 -18.10 2.30 -5.37
N GLN A 278 -16.96 2.71 -5.88
CA GLN A 278 -16.89 3.77 -6.88
C GLN A 278 -17.05 3.18 -8.29
N GLY A 279 -18.18 3.52 -8.94
CA GLY A 279 -18.46 3.08 -10.30
C GLY A 279 -18.52 1.55 -10.46
N ASN A 280 -17.90 1.03 -11.52
CA ASN A 280 -17.77 -0.41 -11.80
C ASN A 280 -16.52 -1.03 -11.16
N TYR A 281 -15.90 -0.33 -10.22
CA TYR A 281 -14.63 -0.75 -9.62
C TYR A 281 -14.86 -1.54 -8.33
N TRP A 282 -14.09 -2.59 -8.13
CA TRP A 282 -14.04 -3.32 -6.86
C TRP A 282 -13.24 -2.58 -5.77
N PHE A 283 -12.80 -1.38 -6.08
CA PHE A 283 -12.18 -0.45 -5.15
C PHE A 283 -13.26 0.32 -4.39
N ARG A 284 -13.12 0.46 -3.08
CA ARG A 284 -14.00 1.29 -2.28
C ARG A 284 -13.28 2.58 -1.86
N ASP A 285 -14.04 3.66 -1.78
CA ASP A 285 -13.55 5.00 -1.46
C ASP A 285 -12.70 5.06 -0.18
N ARG A 286 -13.10 4.33 0.88
CA ARG A 286 -12.43 4.40 2.18
C ARG A 286 -11.54 3.21 2.51
N SER A 287 -11.78 2.04 1.97
CA SER A 287 -11.02 0.82 2.29
C SER A 287 -10.10 0.34 1.17
N GLY A 288 -10.18 0.94 -0.01
CA GLY A 288 -9.45 0.49 -1.18
C GLY A 288 -9.83 -0.93 -1.59
N ALA A 289 -8.86 -1.78 -1.87
CA ALA A 289 -9.06 -3.20 -2.17
C ALA A 289 -9.63 -4.00 -0.99
N GLY A 290 -9.61 -3.43 0.22
CA GLY A 290 -10.20 -4.03 1.42
C GLY A 290 -9.20 -4.39 2.50
N LEU A 291 -9.62 -5.29 3.40
CA LEU A 291 -8.79 -5.85 4.46
C LEU A 291 -7.69 -6.73 3.86
N ALA A 292 -6.44 -6.45 4.22
CA ALA A 292 -5.30 -7.27 3.84
C ALA A 292 -5.39 -8.68 4.41
N ASN A 293 -5.00 -9.67 3.61
CA ASN A 293 -4.97 -11.08 3.99
C ASN A 293 -3.60 -11.68 3.62
N ALA A 294 -2.75 -11.87 4.62
CA ALA A 294 -1.40 -12.37 4.41
C ALA A 294 -1.36 -13.78 3.79
N PRO A 295 -2.11 -14.79 4.27
CA PRO A 295 -2.18 -16.10 3.64
C PRO A 295 -2.56 -16.02 2.15
N LYS A 296 -3.67 -15.39 1.78
CA LYS A 296 -4.08 -15.25 0.37
C LYS A 296 -3.03 -14.53 -0.48
N THR A 297 -2.37 -13.49 0.07
CA THR A 297 -1.28 -12.78 -0.61
C THR A 297 -0.09 -13.69 -0.91
N ILE A 298 0.30 -14.52 0.06
CA ILE A 298 1.43 -15.44 -0.08
C ILE A 298 1.08 -16.59 -1.03
N ASP A 299 -0.10 -17.18 -0.92
CA ASP A 299 -0.57 -18.24 -1.82
C ASP A 299 -0.59 -17.74 -3.26
N ALA A 300 -1.15 -16.55 -3.52
CA ALA A 300 -1.13 -15.92 -4.85
C ALA A 300 0.30 -15.72 -5.38
N ALA A 301 1.25 -15.38 -4.51
CA ALA A 301 2.65 -15.21 -4.90
C ALA A 301 3.34 -16.54 -5.25
N LEU A 302 3.00 -17.62 -4.56
CA LEU A 302 3.61 -18.94 -4.74
C LEU A 302 3.05 -19.65 -5.97
N ASP A 303 1.77 -19.48 -6.29
CA ASP A 303 1.10 -20.13 -7.42
C ASP A 303 1.48 -19.57 -8.79
N TYR A 304 2.40 -18.61 -8.88
CA TYR A 304 2.91 -18.02 -10.13
C TYR A 304 1.85 -17.38 -11.02
N THR A 305 0.77 -16.90 -10.45
CA THR A 305 -0.36 -16.34 -11.18
C THR A 305 -0.19 -14.85 -11.47
N TYR A 306 0.80 -14.49 -12.30
CA TYR A 306 1.02 -13.09 -12.67
C TYR A 306 1.64 -12.95 -14.08
N ASN A 307 1.42 -11.78 -14.71
CA ASN A 307 2.16 -11.29 -15.86
C ASN A 307 2.82 -9.94 -15.54
N THR A 308 3.87 -9.63 -16.26
CA THR A 308 4.53 -8.31 -16.21
C THR A 308 4.78 -7.82 -17.63
N TYR A 309 4.49 -6.55 -17.86
CA TYR A 309 4.70 -5.88 -19.13
C TYR A 309 5.59 -4.67 -18.89
N SER A 310 6.40 -4.33 -19.89
CA SER A 310 7.17 -3.09 -19.97
C SER A 310 6.71 -2.35 -21.21
N ILE A 311 5.93 -1.30 -21.05
CA ILE A 311 5.32 -0.55 -22.12
C ILE A 311 6.16 0.70 -22.39
N ASN A 312 6.65 0.86 -23.59
CA ASN A 312 7.40 2.05 -24.00
C ASN A 312 6.43 3.15 -24.43
N LEU A 313 6.28 4.17 -23.62
CA LEU A 313 5.35 5.29 -23.87
C LEU A 313 5.73 6.17 -25.05
N ASN A 314 6.96 6.08 -25.55
CA ASN A 314 7.40 6.80 -26.75
C ASN A 314 6.94 6.10 -28.06
N THR A 315 6.58 4.83 -28.02
CA THR A 315 6.28 4.03 -29.20
C THR A 315 5.00 3.24 -29.14
N VAL A 316 4.31 3.23 -28.00
CA VAL A 316 3.02 2.55 -27.88
C VAL A 316 1.94 3.37 -28.57
N GLU A 317 0.99 2.67 -29.16
CA GLU A 317 -0.20 3.27 -29.76
C GLU A 317 -1.41 3.11 -28.83
N ASP A 318 -2.32 4.09 -28.83
CA ASP A 318 -3.61 3.96 -28.17
C ASP A 318 -4.38 2.76 -28.72
N GLY A 319 -5.06 2.06 -27.84
CA GLY A 319 -5.75 0.82 -28.17
C GLY A 319 -4.86 -0.41 -28.20
N LYS A 320 -3.56 -0.31 -27.96
CA LYS A 320 -2.66 -1.49 -27.89
C LYS A 320 -3.08 -2.43 -26.78
N GLU A 321 -3.21 -3.71 -27.10
CA GLU A 321 -3.61 -4.76 -26.18
C GLU A 321 -2.48 -5.75 -25.92
N TYR A 322 -2.36 -6.17 -24.65
CA TYR A 322 -1.47 -7.21 -24.17
C TYR A 322 -2.33 -8.32 -23.56
N ILE A 323 -2.42 -9.46 -24.23
CA ILE A 323 -3.34 -10.54 -23.89
C ILE A 323 -2.58 -11.71 -23.29
N SER A 324 -3.04 -12.21 -22.12
CA SER A 324 -2.49 -13.39 -21.47
C SER A 324 -2.77 -14.69 -22.23
N SER A 325 -2.12 -15.79 -21.83
CA SER A 325 -2.57 -17.14 -22.16
C SER A 325 -3.99 -17.40 -21.60
N SER A 326 -4.73 -18.30 -22.23
CA SER A 326 -6.06 -18.71 -21.78
C SER A 326 -6.03 -19.32 -20.38
N LYS A 327 -7.13 -19.09 -19.65
CA LYS A 327 -7.48 -19.72 -18.38
C LYS A 327 -8.83 -20.38 -18.55
N TYR A 328 -8.93 -21.67 -18.31
CA TYR A 328 -10.21 -22.37 -18.36
C TYR A 328 -10.97 -22.12 -17.06
N LEU A 329 -12.23 -21.73 -17.16
CA LEU A 329 -13.15 -21.57 -16.04
C LEU A 329 -14.37 -22.48 -16.26
N ASP A 330 -14.77 -23.20 -15.22
CA ASP A 330 -16.06 -23.85 -15.15
C ASP A 330 -17.19 -22.86 -14.81
N VAL A 331 -18.43 -23.25 -15.04
CA VAL A 331 -19.57 -22.43 -14.63
C VAL A 331 -19.59 -22.29 -13.09
N GLY A 332 -19.57 -21.09 -12.63
CA GLY A 332 -19.53 -20.76 -11.19
C GLY A 332 -18.14 -20.41 -10.67
N ASP A 333 -17.06 -20.75 -11.39
CA ASP A 333 -15.72 -20.31 -11.03
C ASP A 333 -15.64 -18.80 -11.08
N THR A 334 -14.95 -18.22 -10.09
CA THR A 334 -14.69 -16.80 -10.02
C THR A 334 -13.22 -16.51 -10.21
N ILE A 335 -12.87 -15.75 -11.25
CA ILE A 335 -11.54 -15.20 -11.43
C ILE A 335 -11.47 -13.79 -10.84
N ARG A 336 -10.53 -13.57 -9.93
CA ARG A 336 -10.15 -12.25 -9.46
C ARG A 336 -8.81 -11.84 -10.08
N VAL A 337 -8.76 -10.64 -10.64
CA VAL A 337 -7.57 -10.07 -11.27
C VAL A 337 -7.31 -8.69 -10.71
N VAL A 338 -6.06 -8.43 -10.34
CA VAL A 338 -5.57 -7.10 -9.99
C VAL A 338 -4.45 -6.72 -10.95
N MET A 339 -4.58 -5.56 -11.55
CA MET A 339 -3.53 -4.89 -12.29
C MET A 339 -3.01 -3.71 -11.48
N ALA A 340 -1.69 -3.53 -11.45
CA ALA A 340 -1.06 -2.31 -10.97
C ALA A 340 0.02 -1.88 -11.96
N PHE A 341 0.21 -0.57 -12.08
CA PHE A 341 1.27 -0.01 -12.91
C PHE A 341 1.93 1.19 -12.23
N ASP A 342 3.19 1.47 -12.57
CA ASP A 342 3.89 2.62 -12.03
C ASP A 342 3.48 3.90 -12.77
N LYS A 343 3.41 5.01 -12.06
CA LYS A 343 3.36 6.32 -12.71
C LYS A 343 4.71 6.53 -13.39
N ALA A 344 4.67 6.76 -14.71
CA ALA A 344 5.84 7.10 -15.49
C ALA A 344 5.94 8.62 -15.60
N GLU A 345 7.12 9.18 -15.42
CA GLU A 345 7.41 10.58 -15.68
C GLU A 345 8.61 10.71 -16.58
N ASP A 346 8.41 11.58 -17.59
CA ASP A 346 9.52 12.24 -18.26
C ASP A 346 9.35 13.72 -18.06
N GLY A 347 9.80 14.55 -17.51
CA GLY A 347 9.61 15.99 -17.26
C GLY A 347 8.59 16.74 -18.14
N SER A 348 7.92 16.08 -19.07
CA SER A 348 6.86 16.61 -19.94
C SER A 348 5.45 16.30 -19.41
N ILE A 349 5.30 15.44 -18.40
CA ILE A 349 4.02 15.06 -17.82
C ILE A 349 3.48 16.21 -16.95
N PRO A 350 2.24 16.66 -17.18
CA PRO A 350 1.64 17.70 -16.37
C PRO A 350 1.62 17.35 -14.88
N SER A 351 1.89 18.34 -14.02
CA SER A 351 1.86 18.21 -12.55
C SER A 351 0.46 17.99 -11.96
N ASN A 352 -0.54 17.76 -12.80
CA ASN A 352 -1.97 17.67 -12.44
C ASN A 352 -2.44 16.26 -12.06
N GLY A 353 -1.54 15.32 -11.83
CA GLY A 353 -1.91 13.97 -11.37
C GLY A 353 -2.33 12.99 -12.45
N TYR A 354 -2.36 13.36 -13.73
CA TYR A 354 -2.69 12.43 -14.81
C TYR A 354 -1.69 11.27 -14.87
N VAL A 355 -2.22 10.08 -15.10
CA VAL A 355 -1.47 8.85 -15.40
C VAL A 355 -1.81 8.40 -16.82
N THR A 356 -0.95 7.61 -17.43
CA THR A 356 -1.32 6.85 -18.63
C THR A 356 -2.52 5.98 -18.29
N ASP A 357 -3.59 6.07 -19.11
CA ASP A 357 -4.83 5.33 -18.89
C ASP A 357 -4.70 3.90 -19.42
N ILE A 358 -4.72 2.92 -18.50
CA ILE A 358 -4.59 1.50 -18.82
C ILE A 358 -5.76 0.72 -18.26
N ASP A 359 -6.56 0.15 -19.17
CA ASP A 359 -7.71 -0.69 -18.86
C ASP A 359 -7.31 -2.14 -18.55
N LEU A 360 -8.07 -2.75 -17.64
CA LEU A 360 -8.06 -4.19 -17.40
C LEU A 360 -9.37 -4.81 -17.91
N ARG A 361 -9.29 -5.93 -18.64
CA ARG A 361 -10.46 -6.63 -19.20
C ARG A 361 -10.32 -8.14 -19.04
N ILE A 362 -11.46 -8.82 -18.93
CA ILE A 362 -11.60 -10.26 -19.12
C ILE A 362 -12.30 -10.51 -20.46
N LEU A 363 -11.69 -11.30 -21.31
CA LEU A 363 -12.21 -11.68 -22.63
C LEU A 363 -12.57 -13.16 -22.64
N ASP A 364 -13.66 -13.54 -23.36
CA ASP A 364 -13.93 -14.93 -23.69
C ASP A 364 -13.03 -15.43 -24.84
N ALA A 365 -13.18 -16.70 -25.24
CA ALA A 365 -12.39 -17.31 -26.31
C ALA A 365 -12.56 -16.59 -27.66
N ASN A 366 -13.70 -15.94 -27.89
CA ASN A 366 -14.03 -15.21 -29.11
C ASN A 366 -13.54 -13.74 -29.07
N GLY A 367 -12.94 -13.29 -27.96
CA GLY A 367 -12.50 -11.91 -27.77
C GLY A 367 -13.59 -10.96 -27.28
N ASN A 368 -14.77 -11.45 -26.89
CA ASN A 368 -15.80 -10.60 -26.33
C ASN A 368 -15.47 -10.23 -24.87
N ILE A 369 -15.67 -8.98 -24.52
CA ILE A 369 -15.46 -8.46 -23.14
C ILE A 369 -16.55 -9.02 -22.23
N LYS A 370 -16.13 -9.68 -21.15
CA LYS A 370 -17.00 -10.25 -20.10
C LYS A 370 -17.01 -9.39 -18.84
N ALA A 371 -15.88 -8.75 -18.53
CA ALA A 371 -15.74 -7.79 -17.45
C ALA A 371 -14.66 -6.79 -17.79
N SER A 372 -14.75 -5.59 -17.23
CA SER A 372 -13.74 -4.52 -17.39
C SER A 372 -13.64 -3.66 -16.14
N SER A 373 -12.44 -3.13 -15.90
CA SER A 373 -12.12 -2.08 -14.96
C SER A 373 -11.34 -1.02 -15.74
N ILE A 374 -11.86 0.22 -15.80
CA ILE A 374 -11.46 1.25 -16.78
C ILE A 374 -11.41 2.63 -16.13
N SER A 375 -10.57 2.79 -15.12
CA SER A 375 -10.41 4.07 -14.42
C SER A 375 -9.34 4.94 -15.08
N SER A 376 -9.71 6.13 -15.51
CA SER A 376 -8.76 7.11 -16.06
C SER A 376 -7.86 7.80 -15.02
N TYR A 377 -8.06 7.52 -13.74
CA TYR A 377 -7.35 8.19 -12.64
C TYR A 377 -6.48 7.26 -11.81
N ASN A 378 -6.74 5.94 -11.84
CA ASN A 378 -6.04 4.98 -11.01
C ASN A 378 -4.86 4.34 -11.71
N ASN A 379 -3.85 3.99 -10.93
CA ASN A 379 -2.79 3.07 -11.35
C ASN A 379 -3.02 1.64 -10.84
N VAL A 380 -4.25 1.33 -10.44
CA VAL A 380 -4.70 0.01 -10.00
C VAL A 380 -6.08 -0.27 -10.59
N GLU A 381 -6.25 -1.44 -11.20
CA GLU A 381 -7.53 -1.94 -11.69
C GLU A 381 -7.82 -3.31 -11.09
N ILE A 382 -9.07 -3.55 -10.69
CA ILE A 382 -9.50 -4.81 -10.07
C ILE A 382 -10.75 -5.31 -10.75
N ILE A 383 -10.76 -6.60 -11.10
CA ILE A 383 -11.94 -7.31 -11.62
C ILE A 383 -12.18 -8.56 -10.76
N GLU A 384 -13.45 -8.82 -10.44
CA GLU A 384 -13.96 -10.14 -10.08
C GLU A 384 -15.02 -10.53 -11.11
N TYR A 385 -14.85 -11.70 -11.70
CA TYR A 385 -15.78 -12.21 -12.70
C TYR A 385 -16.11 -13.66 -12.42
N THR A 386 -17.39 -13.97 -12.22
CA THR A 386 -17.88 -15.35 -12.11
C THR A 386 -18.34 -15.84 -13.48
N ALA A 387 -17.77 -16.94 -13.94
CA ALA A 387 -18.08 -17.50 -15.25
C ALA A 387 -19.51 -18.05 -15.29
N THR A 388 -20.29 -17.56 -16.24
CA THR A 388 -21.66 -18.06 -16.52
C THR A 388 -21.69 -19.14 -17.61
N ILE A 389 -20.58 -19.30 -18.32
CA ILE A 389 -20.37 -20.29 -19.38
C ILE A 389 -18.98 -20.86 -19.18
N ALA A 390 -18.86 -22.19 -19.17
CA ALA A 390 -17.55 -22.84 -19.11
C ALA A 390 -16.77 -22.60 -20.40
N GLY A 391 -15.47 -22.35 -20.27
CA GLY A 391 -14.62 -22.10 -21.43
C GLY A 391 -13.32 -21.37 -21.12
N ASP A 392 -12.60 -21.03 -22.18
CA ASP A 392 -11.35 -20.29 -22.10
C ASP A 392 -11.58 -18.78 -21.98
N TYR A 393 -10.93 -18.20 -20.97
CA TYR A 393 -10.92 -16.76 -20.73
C TYR A 393 -9.50 -16.22 -20.75
N LYS A 394 -9.34 -14.95 -21.10
CA LYS A 394 -8.05 -14.26 -21.20
C LYS A 394 -8.09 -12.95 -20.43
N ILE A 395 -6.97 -12.61 -19.79
CA ILE A 395 -6.75 -11.29 -19.19
C ILE A 395 -6.17 -10.39 -20.27
N CYS A 396 -6.78 -9.23 -20.49
CA CYS A 396 -6.33 -8.22 -21.44
C CYS A 396 -5.99 -6.93 -20.71
N VAL A 397 -4.77 -6.46 -20.91
CA VAL A 397 -4.29 -5.13 -20.51
C VAL A 397 -4.31 -4.27 -21.76
N ARG A 398 -5.04 -3.16 -21.75
CA ARG A 398 -5.20 -2.27 -22.90
C ARG A 398 -4.73 -0.86 -22.56
N VAL A 399 -3.85 -0.30 -23.36
CA VAL A 399 -3.53 1.12 -23.31
C VAL A 399 -4.72 1.88 -23.91
N HIS A 400 -5.48 2.59 -23.08
CA HIS A 400 -6.62 3.37 -23.53
C HIS A 400 -6.17 4.71 -24.11
N ASP A 401 -5.41 5.44 -23.33
CA ASP A 401 -4.81 6.71 -23.68
C ASP A 401 -3.44 6.80 -23.01
N HIS A 402 -2.44 7.32 -23.71
CA HIS A 402 -1.11 7.46 -23.15
C HIS A 402 -0.60 8.89 -23.27
N ILE A 403 0.26 9.25 -22.33
CA ILE A 403 0.97 10.51 -22.38
C ILE A 403 2.22 10.27 -23.22
N GLU A 404 2.29 10.89 -24.40
CA GLU A 404 3.47 10.79 -25.27
C GLU A 404 4.72 11.27 -24.53
N ALA A 405 5.70 10.38 -24.41
CA ALA A 405 6.99 10.71 -23.85
C ALA A 405 7.94 11.19 -24.92
N THR A 406 8.70 12.23 -24.62
CA THR A 406 9.72 12.77 -25.56
C THR A 406 11.00 11.93 -25.58
N SER A 407 11.15 11.01 -24.65
CA SER A 407 12.26 10.07 -24.53
C SER A 407 11.75 8.65 -24.26
N ALA A 408 12.63 7.65 -24.27
CA ALA A 408 12.24 6.27 -23.99
C ALA A 408 11.89 6.08 -22.50
N VAL A 409 10.62 6.27 -22.15
CA VAL A 409 10.04 6.04 -20.83
C VAL A 409 9.28 4.73 -20.83
N TYR A 410 9.61 3.85 -19.90
CA TYR A 410 8.97 2.56 -19.74
C TYR A 410 8.03 2.56 -18.54
N LEU A 411 6.78 2.19 -18.80
CA LEU A 411 5.78 1.90 -17.79
C LEU A 411 5.86 0.42 -17.42
N LYS A 412 6.01 0.12 -16.13
CA LYS A 412 5.91 -1.26 -15.63
C LYS A 412 4.49 -1.55 -15.25
N VAL A 413 3.92 -2.61 -15.81
CA VAL A 413 2.58 -3.10 -15.52
C VAL A 413 2.68 -4.52 -14.99
N ALA A 414 1.99 -4.83 -13.91
CA ALA A 414 1.88 -6.18 -13.37
C ALA A 414 0.39 -6.55 -13.21
N THR A 415 0.03 -7.77 -13.63
CA THR A 415 -1.26 -8.37 -13.30
C THR A 415 -1.04 -9.59 -12.43
N ALA A 416 -1.84 -9.74 -11.39
CA ALA A 416 -1.89 -10.91 -10.53
C ALA A 416 -3.34 -11.42 -10.49
N TRP A 417 -3.55 -12.75 -10.43
CA TRP A 417 -4.89 -13.33 -10.41
C TRP A 417 -4.93 -14.66 -9.68
N TYR A 418 -6.11 -15.02 -9.21
CA TYR A 418 -6.47 -16.38 -8.79
C TYR A 418 -7.86 -16.76 -9.30
N ILE A 419 -8.19 -18.07 -9.22
CA ILE A 419 -9.49 -18.63 -9.55
C ILE A 419 -9.99 -19.40 -8.32
N GLU A 420 -11.23 -19.12 -7.87
CA GLU A 420 -11.95 -19.81 -6.79
C GLU A 420 -13.13 -20.59 -7.32
#